data_385dcc0aee729b3e110b62e6d76baf8b
#
_entry.id   385dcc0aee729b3e110b62e6d76baf8b
#
_cell.length_a   1.000
_cell.length_b   1.000
_cell.length_c   1.000
_cell.angle_alpha   90.00
_cell.angle_beta   90.00
_cell.angle_gamma   90.00
#
_symmetry.space_group_name_H-M   'P 1'
#
loop_
_entity.id
_entity.type
_entity.pdbx_description
1 polymer ?
#
loop_
_entity_poly.entity_id
_entity_poly.type
_entity_poly.pdbx_seq_one_letter_code
_entity_poly.pdbx_strand_id
1 'polypeptide(L)'
;MNKRSVCALGMAFVLAGCSAGGSGSGKEQTLTVGLFTEMNGDFSPMYYQTTNDSNVVNLVYQGLLAYDKDANLVPELAKELPTISDDGTTMTFKLKKGVKFSDGSKFTSKDVKATFSVMADPSYTGRFSSNVDFLNGYSEYHDGDAKEVSGIETPDDYTVVFHLSKPKIDAESTLGTQKICSAKTLKYKKGKTSNVEKNNSNPIGTGPYKLKSFSKTEGASLDRNENFEAKDGEYQISKIMIKKTETSTEIKELENGTVDYIPDVVDANKINTVAK
;
A
#
# COMPACT_ATOMS: atom_id res chain seq x y z
N MET A 1 34.56 -4.79 2.38
CA MET A 1 33.88 -3.64 1.75
C MET A 1 32.62 -4.18 1.08
N ASN A 2 31.46 -3.99 1.72
CA ASN A 2 30.18 -4.47 1.18
C ASN A 2 29.68 -3.45 0.16
N LYS A 3 29.50 -3.89 -1.08
CA LYS A 3 28.91 -3.07 -2.15
C LYS A 3 27.43 -2.81 -1.80
N ARG A 4 27.10 -1.58 -1.49
CA ARG A 4 25.72 -1.11 -1.30
C ARG A 4 25.19 -0.68 -2.65
N SER A 5 24.12 -1.30 -3.12
CA SER A 5 23.52 -1.05 -4.43
C SER A 5 22.59 0.16 -4.37
N VAL A 6 22.77 1.09 -5.28
CA VAL A 6 21.84 2.20 -5.55
C VAL A 6 20.93 1.73 -6.69
N CYS A 7 19.65 1.51 -6.41
CA CYS A 7 18.64 1.21 -7.42
C CYS A 7 17.65 2.37 -7.51
N ALA A 8 17.64 3.03 -8.67
CA ALA A 8 16.61 3.98 -9.05
C ALA A 8 15.50 3.21 -9.77
N LEU A 9 14.44 2.78 -9.06
CA LEU A 9 13.12 2.44 -9.62
C LEU A 9 12.12 2.32 -8.48
N GLY A 10 10.87 2.68 -8.75
CA GLY A 10 9.78 2.74 -7.78
C GLY A 10 9.73 1.56 -6.80
N MET A 11 9.42 1.87 -5.55
CA MET A 11 9.49 0.95 -4.40
C MET A 11 8.62 -0.29 -4.57
N ALA A 12 9.09 -1.29 -5.33
CA ALA A 12 8.77 -2.67 -5.05
C ALA A 12 9.85 -3.15 -4.07
N PHE A 13 9.58 -3.11 -2.77
CA PHE A 13 10.48 -3.68 -1.77
C PHE A 13 10.51 -5.20 -1.90
N VAL A 14 11.30 -5.69 -2.83
CA VAL A 14 11.83 -7.05 -2.72
C VAL A 14 13.15 -6.93 -1.97
N LEU A 15 13.11 -6.97 -0.65
CA LEU A 15 14.29 -7.11 0.17
C LEU A 15 14.83 -8.53 -0.02
N ALA A 16 15.60 -8.73 -1.12
CA ALA A 16 16.42 -9.91 -1.26
C ALA A 16 17.48 -9.88 -0.16
N GLY A 17 17.36 -10.78 0.81
CA GLY A 17 18.25 -10.87 1.96
C GLY A 17 19.70 -11.06 1.54
N CYS A 18 20.59 -10.17 1.99
CA CYS A 18 22.00 -10.46 2.06
C CYS A 18 22.21 -11.49 3.20
N SER A 19 22.42 -12.76 2.85
CA SER A 19 22.85 -13.80 3.78
C SER A 19 24.29 -13.53 4.21
N ALA A 20 24.46 -12.91 5.38
CA ALA A 20 25.68 -13.02 6.15
C ALA A 20 25.42 -14.09 7.23
N GLY A 21 25.99 -15.27 7.08
CA GLY A 21 25.89 -16.36 8.05
C GLY A 21 26.46 -15.92 9.40
N GLY A 22 25.67 -16.08 10.46
CA GLY A 22 26.03 -15.87 11.84
C GLY A 22 24.88 -16.25 12.73
N SER A 23 24.93 -17.45 13.31
CA SER A 23 24.08 -17.84 14.43
C SER A 23 24.37 -16.92 15.62
N GLY A 24 23.42 -16.02 15.95
CA GLY A 24 23.56 -15.16 17.11
C GLY A 24 22.21 -14.49 17.42
N SER A 25 21.73 -14.71 18.63
CA SER A 25 20.60 -14.10 19.34
C SER A 25 20.06 -12.83 18.71
N GLY A 26 18.76 -12.83 18.36
CA GLY A 26 18.08 -11.80 17.58
C GLY A 26 18.29 -10.37 18.03
N LYS A 27 19.25 -9.69 17.44
CA LYS A 27 19.26 -8.22 17.44
C LYS A 27 18.17 -7.75 16.49
N GLU A 28 17.27 -6.91 16.97
CA GLU A 28 16.31 -6.20 16.13
C GLU A 28 17.06 -5.52 14.97
N GLN A 29 16.76 -5.94 13.75
CA GLN A 29 17.32 -5.32 12.56
C GLN A 29 16.46 -4.11 12.20
N THR A 30 17.03 -2.94 12.25
CA THR A 30 16.39 -1.70 11.82
C THR A 30 16.93 -1.28 10.45
N LEU A 31 16.04 -0.94 9.53
CA LEU A 31 16.35 -0.25 8.28
C LEU A 31 15.97 1.22 8.41
N THR A 32 16.92 2.12 8.23
CA THR A 32 16.67 3.56 8.22
C THR A 32 16.66 4.07 6.79
N VAL A 33 15.51 4.61 6.37
CA VAL A 33 15.29 5.19 5.03
C VAL A 33 15.30 6.71 5.12
N GLY A 34 16.13 7.38 4.33
CA GLY A 34 16.18 8.84 4.22
C GLY A 34 15.32 9.34 3.06
N LEU A 35 14.46 10.33 3.29
CA LEU A 35 13.65 11.01 2.28
C LEU A 35 13.99 12.50 2.23
N PHE A 36 13.99 13.10 1.04
CA PHE A 36 14.36 14.52 0.86
C PHE A 36 13.28 15.52 1.25
N THR A 37 12.03 15.08 1.33
CA THR A 37 10.91 15.94 1.70
C THR A 37 10.16 15.36 2.89
N GLU A 38 9.35 16.20 3.53
CA GLU A 38 8.55 15.80 4.68
C GLU A 38 7.38 14.90 4.26
N MET A 39 6.93 14.08 5.20
CA MET A 39 5.66 13.38 5.15
C MET A 39 4.57 14.26 5.76
N ASN A 40 3.37 14.26 5.16
CA ASN A 40 2.22 14.96 5.72
C ASN A 40 1.59 14.21 6.91
N GLY A 41 1.70 12.88 6.92
CA GLY A 41 1.07 12.00 7.90
C GLY A 41 -0.32 11.52 7.47
N ASP A 42 -0.65 11.67 6.19
CA ASP A 42 -1.88 11.17 5.59
C ASP A 42 -1.64 9.76 5.04
N PHE A 43 -1.71 8.76 5.91
CA PHE A 43 -1.39 7.37 5.56
C PHE A 43 -2.61 6.55 5.13
N SER A 44 -3.64 7.20 4.61
CA SER A 44 -4.78 6.52 4.02
C SER A 44 -4.55 6.24 2.54
N PRO A 45 -4.76 4.99 2.06
CA PRO A 45 -4.64 4.67 0.63
C PRO A 45 -5.67 5.39 -0.25
N MET A 46 -6.68 6.02 0.34
CA MET A 46 -7.68 6.79 -0.37
C MET A 46 -7.43 8.31 -0.33
N TYR A 47 -6.57 8.80 0.57
CA TYR A 47 -6.43 10.26 0.79
C TYR A 47 -4.99 10.78 0.71
N TYR A 48 -3.96 9.93 0.73
CA TYR A 48 -2.58 10.40 0.69
C TYR A 48 -2.31 11.33 -0.51
N GLN A 49 -1.51 12.38 -0.30
CA GLN A 49 -1.23 13.41 -1.29
C GLN A 49 0.22 13.38 -1.79
N THR A 50 1.14 12.81 -1.01
CA THR A 50 2.56 12.84 -1.30
C THR A 50 3.12 11.44 -1.57
N THR A 51 4.18 11.36 -2.38
CA THR A 51 4.92 10.12 -2.59
C THR A 51 5.49 9.59 -1.28
N ASN A 52 5.90 10.49 -0.37
CA ASN A 52 6.46 10.07 0.91
C ASN A 52 5.42 9.41 1.82
N ASP A 53 4.18 9.93 1.85
CA ASP A 53 3.09 9.25 2.56
C ASP A 53 2.77 7.90 1.91
N SER A 54 2.83 7.81 0.55
CA SER A 54 2.59 6.55 -0.15
C SER A 54 3.60 5.45 0.20
N ASN A 55 4.82 5.81 0.59
CA ASN A 55 5.81 4.83 1.04
C ASN A 55 5.35 4.09 2.31
N VAL A 56 4.76 4.82 3.26
CA VAL A 56 4.13 4.22 4.45
C VAL A 56 2.90 3.40 4.05
N VAL A 57 2.04 3.94 3.17
CA VAL A 57 0.85 3.24 2.67
C VAL A 57 1.22 1.89 2.05
N ASN A 58 2.27 1.84 1.22
CA ASN A 58 2.72 0.62 0.55
C ASN A 58 3.31 -0.44 1.51
N LEU A 59 3.85 -0.02 2.66
CA LEU A 59 4.34 -0.94 3.68
C LEU A 59 3.22 -1.49 4.57
N VAL A 60 2.16 -0.72 4.76
CA VAL A 60 1.07 -1.05 5.70
C VAL A 60 -0.10 -1.75 5.02
N TYR A 61 -0.40 -1.42 3.77
CA TYR A 61 -1.59 -1.93 3.08
C TYR A 61 -1.23 -2.79 1.89
N GLN A 62 -2.13 -3.70 1.55
CA GLN A 62 -2.07 -4.54 0.36
C GLN A 62 -3.25 -4.25 -0.58
N GLY A 63 -3.04 -4.48 -1.89
CA GLY A 63 -4.10 -4.54 -2.89
C GLY A 63 -4.58 -5.97 -3.12
N LEU A 64 -5.54 -6.15 -4.01
CA LEU A 64 -5.90 -7.48 -4.50
C LEU A 64 -4.75 -8.06 -5.32
N LEU A 65 -4.11 -7.21 -6.11
CA LEU A 65 -2.92 -7.48 -6.91
C LEU A 65 -1.79 -6.49 -6.52
N ALA A 66 -0.57 -6.86 -6.87
CA ALA A 66 0.62 -6.02 -6.79
C ALA A 66 1.42 -6.11 -8.10
N TYR A 67 2.38 -5.22 -8.29
CA TYR A 67 3.39 -5.37 -9.33
C TYR A 67 4.62 -6.08 -8.77
N ASP A 68 5.14 -7.04 -9.51
CA ASP A 68 6.44 -7.64 -9.23
C ASP A 68 7.60 -6.73 -9.72
N LYS A 69 8.85 -7.20 -9.52
CA LYS A 69 10.07 -6.48 -9.95
C LYS A 69 10.17 -6.26 -11.47
N ASP A 70 9.44 -7.03 -12.25
CA ASP A 70 9.42 -6.98 -13.71
C ASP A 70 8.17 -6.24 -14.24
N ALA A 71 7.44 -5.55 -13.34
CA ALA A 71 6.21 -4.82 -13.59
C ALA A 71 5.03 -5.68 -14.09
N ASN A 72 5.01 -6.97 -13.78
CA ASN A 72 3.85 -7.82 -14.04
C ASN A 72 2.88 -7.76 -12.86
N LEU A 73 1.58 -7.82 -13.15
CA LEU A 73 0.57 -7.98 -12.11
C LEU A 73 0.64 -9.40 -11.53
N VAL A 74 0.72 -9.47 -10.21
CA VAL A 74 0.75 -10.72 -9.45
C VAL A 74 -0.29 -10.70 -8.32
N PRO A 75 -0.83 -11.86 -7.91
CA PRO A 75 -1.78 -11.94 -6.81
C PRO A 75 -1.17 -11.50 -5.48
N GLU A 76 -1.86 -10.59 -4.74
CA GLU A 76 -1.46 -10.14 -3.39
C GLU A 76 -2.51 -10.60 -2.35
N LEU A 77 -3.64 -9.90 -2.19
CA LEU A 77 -4.78 -10.38 -1.37
C LEU A 77 -5.69 -11.32 -2.15
N ALA A 78 -5.68 -11.25 -3.48
CA ALA A 78 -6.32 -12.26 -4.33
C ALA A 78 -5.50 -13.56 -4.31
N LYS A 79 -6.19 -14.70 -4.47
CA LYS A 79 -5.59 -16.03 -4.56
C LYS A 79 -4.87 -16.24 -5.90
N GLU A 80 -5.41 -15.62 -6.95
CA GLU A 80 -4.98 -15.73 -8.36
C GLU A 80 -5.36 -14.43 -9.09
N LEU A 81 -4.93 -14.25 -10.33
CA LEU A 81 -5.39 -13.17 -11.18
C LEU A 81 -6.92 -13.28 -11.40
N PRO A 82 -7.63 -12.18 -11.63
CA PRO A 82 -9.08 -12.23 -11.79
C PRO A 82 -9.48 -12.99 -13.06
N THR A 83 -10.65 -13.61 -13.01
CA THR A 83 -11.33 -14.06 -14.23
C THR A 83 -12.04 -12.86 -14.83
N ILE A 84 -11.79 -12.59 -16.11
CA ILE A 84 -12.42 -11.50 -16.87
C ILE A 84 -13.37 -12.12 -17.89
N SER A 85 -14.59 -11.58 -18.00
CA SER A 85 -15.57 -12.00 -19.00
C SER A 85 -15.11 -11.68 -20.43
N ASP A 86 -15.61 -12.40 -21.42
CA ASP A 86 -15.25 -12.24 -22.83
C ASP A 86 -15.51 -10.82 -23.36
N ASP A 87 -16.51 -10.14 -22.83
CA ASP A 87 -16.84 -8.76 -23.17
C ASP A 87 -16.02 -7.71 -22.37
N GLY A 88 -15.13 -8.17 -21.47
CA GLY A 88 -14.26 -7.32 -20.67
C GLY A 88 -14.97 -6.45 -19.64
N THR A 89 -16.24 -6.71 -19.32
CA THR A 89 -17.05 -5.88 -18.42
C THR A 89 -17.23 -6.46 -17.03
N THR A 90 -16.89 -7.73 -16.80
CA THR A 90 -16.99 -8.36 -15.48
C THR A 90 -15.65 -8.93 -15.05
N MET A 91 -15.22 -8.59 -13.84
CA MET A 91 -13.98 -9.10 -13.24
C MET A 91 -14.28 -9.79 -11.91
N THR A 92 -13.92 -11.06 -11.78
CA THR A 92 -14.12 -11.83 -10.54
C THR A 92 -12.80 -12.10 -9.85
N PHE A 93 -12.65 -11.61 -8.63
CA PHE A 93 -11.52 -11.88 -7.76
C PHE A 93 -11.88 -12.91 -6.69
N LYS A 94 -11.05 -13.94 -6.56
CA LYS A 94 -11.07 -14.89 -5.44
C LYS A 94 -10.05 -14.47 -4.40
N LEU A 95 -10.48 -14.27 -3.15
CA LEU A 95 -9.64 -13.75 -2.08
C LEU A 95 -8.94 -14.87 -1.31
N LYS A 96 -7.74 -14.57 -0.78
CA LYS A 96 -7.04 -15.45 0.17
C LYS A 96 -7.83 -15.53 1.47
N LYS A 97 -7.89 -16.75 2.04
CA LYS A 97 -8.51 -17.01 3.34
C LYS A 97 -7.47 -16.86 4.45
N GLY A 98 -7.91 -16.50 5.65
CA GLY A 98 -7.04 -16.43 6.83
C GLY A 98 -6.26 -15.13 6.99
N VAL A 99 -6.24 -14.26 5.98
CA VAL A 99 -5.57 -12.96 6.06
C VAL A 99 -6.16 -12.11 7.18
N LYS A 100 -5.30 -11.42 7.93
CA LYS A 100 -5.68 -10.53 9.03
C LYS A 100 -5.07 -9.14 8.85
N PHE A 101 -5.81 -8.15 9.28
CA PHE A 101 -5.27 -6.81 9.50
C PHE A 101 -4.31 -6.78 10.69
N SER A 102 -3.53 -5.72 10.81
CA SER A 102 -2.57 -5.53 11.91
C SER A 102 -3.23 -5.44 13.30
N ASP A 103 -4.54 -5.16 13.36
CA ASP A 103 -5.35 -5.20 14.59
C ASP A 103 -5.93 -6.61 14.90
N GLY A 104 -5.56 -7.62 14.11
CA GLY A 104 -6.04 -9.01 14.23
C GLY A 104 -7.42 -9.28 13.63
N SER A 105 -8.13 -8.26 13.12
CA SER A 105 -9.42 -8.48 12.46
C SER A 105 -9.24 -9.20 11.12
N LYS A 106 -10.24 -9.99 10.72
CA LYS A 106 -10.21 -10.78 9.48
C LYS A 106 -10.42 -9.89 8.26
N PHE A 107 -9.69 -10.15 7.19
CA PHE A 107 -9.92 -9.59 5.87
C PHE A 107 -11.00 -10.39 5.13
N THR A 108 -11.95 -9.69 4.51
CA THR A 108 -13.04 -10.26 3.72
C THR A 108 -13.41 -9.38 2.53
N SER A 109 -14.29 -9.86 1.66
CA SER A 109 -14.86 -9.10 0.55
C SER A 109 -15.58 -7.81 0.96
N LYS A 110 -16.06 -7.73 2.22
CA LYS A 110 -16.70 -6.53 2.78
C LYS A 110 -15.72 -5.37 2.90
N ASP A 111 -14.45 -5.65 3.16
CA ASP A 111 -13.39 -4.64 3.24
C ASP A 111 -13.10 -4.05 1.87
N VAL A 112 -13.12 -4.89 0.85
CA VAL A 112 -13.00 -4.46 -0.55
C VAL A 112 -14.18 -3.56 -0.91
N LYS A 113 -15.42 -4.05 -0.72
CA LYS A 113 -16.64 -3.27 -1.00
C LYS A 113 -16.64 -1.93 -0.28
N ALA A 114 -16.26 -1.89 1.00
CA ALA A 114 -16.21 -0.66 1.78
C ALA A 114 -15.18 0.34 1.22
N THR A 115 -13.97 -0.13 0.86
CA THR A 115 -12.92 0.72 0.29
C THR A 115 -13.38 1.41 -1.00
N PHE A 116 -13.90 0.64 -1.94
CA PHE A 116 -14.36 1.17 -3.23
C PHE A 116 -15.62 2.04 -3.08
N SER A 117 -16.54 1.70 -2.14
CA SER A 117 -17.71 2.52 -1.87
C SER A 117 -17.37 3.90 -1.29
N VAL A 118 -16.31 4.00 -0.48
CA VAL A 118 -15.82 5.31 0.01
C VAL A 118 -15.37 6.18 -1.15
N MET A 119 -14.61 5.65 -2.11
CA MET A 119 -14.11 6.42 -3.25
C MET A 119 -15.21 6.84 -4.23
N ALA A 120 -16.33 6.13 -4.23
CA ALA A 120 -17.52 6.48 -5.02
C ALA A 120 -18.49 7.42 -4.29
N ASP A 121 -18.27 7.72 -3.00
CA ASP A 121 -19.20 8.51 -2.18
C ASP A 121 -19.23 9.97 -2.62
N PRO A 122 -20.43 10.63 -2.68
CA PRO A 122 -20.54 12.05 -3.02
C PRO A 122 -19.78 12.99 -2.09
N SER A 123 -19.52 12.58 -0.86
CA SER A 123 -18.74 13.37 0.11
C SER A 123 -17.24 13.07 0.09
N TYR A 124 -16.77 12.19 -0.81
CA TYR A 124 -15.37 11.85 -0.93
C TYR A 124 -14.56 13.01 -1.52
N THR A 125 -13.55 13.46 -0.79
CA THR A 125 -12.68 14.59 -1.14
C THR A 125 -11.30 14.18 -1.65
N GLY A 126 -11.03 12.85 -1.69
CA GLY A 126 -9.75 12.32 -2.17
C GLY A 126 -9.63 12.38 -3.70
N ARG A 127 -8.44 12.09 -4.20
CA ARG A 127 -8.09 12.22 -5.62
C ARG A 127 -8.32 10.96 -6.47
N PHE A 128 -8.84 9.88 -5.88
CA PHE A 128 -8.92 8.57 -6.54
C PHE A 128 -10.33 8.18 -7.01
N SER A 129 -11.26 9.13 -7.13
CA SER A 129 -12.62 8.86 -7.62
C SER A 129 -12.64 8.25 -9.04
N SER A 130 -11.67 8.65 -9.90
CA SER A 130 -11.49 8.07 -11.23
C SER A 130 -11.11 6.58 -11.25
N ASN A 131 -10.71 6.03 -10.10
CA ASN A 131 -10.44 4.60 -9.98
C ASN A 131 -11.73 3.75 -9.86
N VAL A 132 -12.89 4.39 -9.73
CA VAL A 132 -14.19 3.73 -9.52
C VAL A 132 -15.32 4.26 -10.39
N ASP A 133 -15.14 5.40 -11.09
CA ASP A 133 -16.17 6.09 -11.87
C ASP A 133 -16.69 5.29 -13.09
N PHE A 134 -15.96 4.26 -13.48
CA PHE A 134 -16.32 3.34 -14.57
C PHE A 134 -17.10 2.10 -14.10
N LEU A 135 -17.37 1.96 -12.80
CA LEU A 135 -18.18 0.87 -12.25
C LEU A 135 -19.67 1.11 -12.50
N ASN A 136 -20.41 0.05 -12.78
CA ASN A 136 -21.87 0.12 -12.87
C ASN A 136 -22.48 0.71 -11.61
N GLY A 137 -23.44 1.60 -11.78
CA GLY A 137 -24.13 2.24 -10.66
C GLY A 137 -23.31 3.27 -9.89
N TYR A 138 -22.12 3.66 -10.40
CA TYR A 138 -21.33 4.73 -9.80
C TYR A 138 -22.11 6.06 -9.76
N SER A 139 -22.65 6.49 -10.89
CA SER A 139 -23.39 7.78 -10.99
C SER A 139 -24.60 7.78 -10.06
N GLU A 140 -25.42 6.74 -10.10
CA GLU A 140 -26.61 6.62 -9.26
C GLU A 140 -26.26 6.64 -7.77
N TYR A 141 -25.14 6.00 -7.41
CA TYR A 141 -24.67 6.02 -6.03
C TYR A 141 -24.12 7.40 -5.65
N HIS A 142 -23.31 8.01 -6.51
CA HIS A 142 -22.68 9.31 -6.29
C HIS A 142 -23.74 10.44 -6.23
N ASP A 143 -24.74 10.40 -7.11
CA ASP A 143 -25.81 11.42 -7.16
C ASP A 143 -26.86 11.22 -6.05
N GLY A 144 -26.80 10.12 -5.33
CA GLY A 144 -27.69 9.86 -4.18
C GLY A 144 -28.87 8.97 -4.49
N ASP A 145 -29.09 8.56 -5.73
CA ASP A 145 -30.24 7.80 -6.22
C ASP A 145 -30.18 6.32 -5.83
N ALA A 146 -28.98 5.77 -5.59
CA ALA A 146 -28.79 4.39 -5.14
C ALA A 146 -28.14 4.33 -3.74
N LYS A 147 -28.42 3.25 -3.00
CA LYS A 147 -27.84 3.00 -1.67
C LYS A 147 -26.44 2.38 -1.74
N GLU A 148 -26.12 1.72 -2.84
CA GLU A 148 -24.88 0.96 -3.07
C GLU A 148 -24.43 1.12 -4.50
N VAL A 149 -23.12 0.94 -4.76
CA VAL A 149 -22.58 0.83 -6.12
C VAL A 149 -22.91 -0.56 -6.65
N SER A 150 -23.85 -0.66 -7.59
CA SER A 150 -24.31 -1.96 -8.13
C SER A 150 -23.22 -2.76 -8.81
N GLY A 151 -22.17 -2.08 -9.28
CA GLY A 151 -20.99 -2.69 -9.88
C GLY A 151 -20.04 -3.38 -8.91
N ILE A 152 -20.35 -3.45 -7.60
CA ILE A 152 -19.51 -4.13 -6.61
C ILE A 152 -20.33 -5.19 -5.89
N GLU A 153 -20.16 -6.44 -6.30
CA GLU A 153 -20.83 -7.57 -5.65
C GLU A 153 -19.88 -8.35 -4.76
N THR A 154 -20.41 -8.83 -3.63
CA THR A 154 -19.68 -9.66 -2.68
C THR A 154 -20.56 -10.86 -2.31
N PRO A 155 -20.65 -11.86 -3.23
CA PRO A 155 -21.58 -13.00 -3.05
C PRO A 155 -21.23 -13.88 -1.85
N ASP A 156 -19.98 -13.86 -1.43
CA ASP A 156 -19.48 -14.50 -0.21
C ASP A 156 -18.31 -13.72 0.39
N ASP A 157 -17.81 -14.13 1.57
CA ASP A 157 -16.72 -13.44 2.28
C ASP A 157 -15.39 -13.45 1.50
N TYR A 158 -15.23 -14.26 0.44
CA TYR A 158 -13.98 -14.45 -0.29
C TYR A 158 -14.10 -14.32 -1.81
N THR A 159 -15.19 -13.74 -2.27
CA THR A 159 -15.41 -13.44 -3.69
C THR A 159 -15.85 -12.00 -3.86
N VAL A 160 -15.19 -11.29 -4.78
CA VAL A 160 -15.59 -9.93 -5.21
C VAL A 160 -15.78 -9.96 -6.71
N VAL A 161 -16.89 -9.40 -7.16
CA VAL A 161 -17.18 -9.22 -8.59
C VAL A 161 -17.32 -7.73 -8.86
N PHE A 162 -16.55 -7.24 -9.82
CA PHE A 162 -16.67 -5.89 -10.33
C PHE A 162 -17.37 -5.93 -11.70
N HIS A 163 -18.42 -5.13 -11.86
CA HIS A 163 -19.10 -4.90 -13.12
C HIS A 163 -18.82 -3.49 -13.63
N LEU A 164 -18.25 -3.39 -14.81
CA LEU A 164 -17.88 -2.16 -15.47
C LEU A 164 -18.99 -1.70 -16.41
N SER A 165 -19.20 -0.40 -16.54
CA SER A 165 -20.16 0.19 -17.48
C SER A 165 -19.75 -0.03 -18.96
N LYS A 166 -18.45 -0.23 -19.20
CA LYS A 166 -17.86 -0.57 -20.49
C LYS A 166 -16.47 -1.19 -20.28
N PRO A 167 -15.93 -1.94 -21.24
CA PRO A 167 -14.58 -2.46 -21.17
C PRO A 167 -13.55 -1.33 -20.95
N LYS A 168 -12.59 -1.55 -20.06
CA LYS A 168 -11.52 -0.60 -19.73
C LYS A 168 -10.20 -1.34 -19.59
N ILE A 169 -9.22 -1.01 -20.42
CA ILE A 169 -7.95 -1.74 -20.57
C ILE A 169 -7.17 -1.83 -19.25
N ASP A 170 -7.14 -0.74 -18.48
CA ASP A 170 -6.40 -0.64 -17.22
C ASP A 170 -7.26 -0.97 -15.98
N ALA A 171 -8.48 -1.48 -16.15
CA ALA A 171 -9.37 -1.77 -15.03
C ALA A 171 -8.78 -2.83 -14.08
N GLU A 172 -8.14 -3.87 -14.61
CA GLU A 172 -7.50 -4.92 -13.81
C GLU A 172 -6.44 -4.33 -12.89
N SER A 173 -5.53 -3.52 -13.42
CA SER A 173 -4.50 -2.87 -12.63
C SER A 173 -5.07 -1.83 -11.68
N THR A 174 -6.00 -1.01 -12.12
CA THR A 174 -6.62 0.05 -11.31
C THR A 174 -7.37 -0.53 -10.10
N LEU A 175 -8.23 -1.53 -10.34
CA LEU A 175 -8.99 -2.17 -9.26
C LEU A 175 -8.10 -3.09 -8.41
N GLY A 176 -7.19 -3.83 -9.06
CA GLY A 176 -6.34 -4.80 -8.41
C GLY A 176 -5.32 -4.18 -7.47
N THR A 177 -4.67 -3.09 -7.86
CA THR A 177 -3.60 -2.48 -7.06
C THR A 177 -4.09 -1.46 -6.03
N GLN A 178 -5.39 -1.09 -6.05
CA GLN A 178 -5.97 -0.25 -5.01
C GLN A 178 -5.80 -0.91 -3.64
N LYS A 179 -5.14 -0.22 -2.72
CA LYS A 179 -4.90 -0.74 -1.37
C LYS A 179 -6.19 -0.79 -0.56
N ILE A 180 -6.43 -1.90 0.15
CA ILE A 180 -7.69 -2.19 0.82
C ILE A 180 -7.63 -1.80 2.30
N CYS A 181 -8.66 -1.09 2.76
CA CYS A 181 -8.86 -0.67 4.14
C CYS A 181 -9.84 -1.61 4.86
N SER A 182 -9.69 -1.74 6.18
CA SER A 182 -10.64 -2.49 7.00
C SER A 182 -11.97 -1.74 7.12
N ALA A 183 -13.06 -2.37 6.71
CA ALA A 183 -14.41 -1.83 6.86
C ALA A 183 -14.74 -1.51 8.34
N LYS A 184 -14.21 -2.31 9.26
CA LYS A 184 -14.36 -2.10 10.71
C LYS A 184 -13.75 -0.78 11.17
N THR A 185 -12.57 -0.43 10.66
CA THR A 185 -11.88 0.81 11.04
C THR A 185 -12.37 2.02 10.28
N LEU A 186 -12.78 1.85 9.03
CA LEU A 186 -13.39 2.91 8.24
C LEU A 186 -14.65 3.49 8.89
N LYS A 187 -15.48 2.63 9.51
CA LYS A 187 -16.78 3.02 10.07
C LYS A 187 -17.59 3.87 9.09
N TYR A 188 -17.44 3.54 7.82
CA TYR A 188 -18.00 4.30 6.71
C TYR A 188 -19.53 4.30 6.75
N LYS A 189 -20.10 5.46 6.42
CA LYS A 189 -21.52 5.64 6.14
C LYS A 189 -21.65 6.54 4.92
N LYS A 190 -22.50 6.18 3.97
CA LYS A 190 -22.76 6.98 2.75
C LYS A 190 -23.08 8.43 3.10
N GLY A 191 -22.49 9.36 2.37
CA GLY A 191 -22.61 10.79 2.57
C GLY A 191 -21.84 11.35 3.78
N LYS A 192 -20.96 10.52 4.42
CA LYS A 192 -20.17 10.92 5.60
C LYS A 192 -18.79 10.29 5.58
N THR A 193 -17.90 10.80 4.73
CA THR A 193 -16.50 10.33 4.64
C THR A 193 -15.56 11.00 5.66
N SER A 194 -15.99 12.01 6.37
CA SER A 194 -15.17 12.74 7.34
C SER A 194 -14.57 11.86 8.46
N ASN A 195 -15.24 10.76 8.84
CA ASN A 195 -14.69 9.82 9.80
C ASN A 195 -13.57 8.97 9.21
N VAL A 196 -13.64 8.68 7.91
CA VAL A 196 -12.59 7.96 7.17
C VAL A 196 -11.35 8.84 7.10
N GLU A 197 -11.51 10.09 6.74
CA GLU A 197 -10.42 11.07 6.65
C GLU A 197 -9.72 11.31 8.00
N LYS A 198 -10.47 11.40 9.10
CA LYS A 198 -9.89 11.53 10.45
C LYS A 198 -9.03 10.36 10.91
N ASN A 199 -9.21 9.19 10.31
CA ASN A 199 -8.42 8.00 10.65
C ASN A 199 -7.15 7.85 9.79
N ASN A 200 -6.82 8.83 8.94
CA ASN A 200 -5.68 8.77 8.01
C ASN A 200 -4.32 8.59 8.73
N SER A 201 -4.19 9.10 9.96
CA SER A 201 -2.95 9.02 10.74
C SER A 201 -2.78 7.72 11.54
N ASN A 202 -3.79 6.83 11.54
CA ASN A 202 -3.73 5.55 12.25
C ASN A 202 -4.03 4.38 11.29
N PRO A 203 -3.08 4.05 10.42
CA PRO A 203 -3.28 3.06 9.37
C PRO A 203 -3.36 1.64 9.95
N ILE A 204 -4.44 0.92 9.61
CA ILE A 204 -4.66 -0.50 9.92
C ILE A 204 -4.76 -1.25 8.59
N GLY A 205 -3.71 -1.94 8.22
CA GLY A 205 -3.60 -2.67 6.95
C GLY A 205 -3.25 -4.14 7.13
N THR A 206 -3.17 -4.84 6.01
CA THR A 206 -2.79 -6.26 5.94
C THR A 206 -1.34 -6.45 5.55
N GLY A 207 -0.59 -5.37 5.32
CA GLY A 207 0.77 -5.39 4.82
C GLY A 207 1.80 -5.88 5.83
N PRO A 208 3.07 -6.02 5.39
CA PRO A 208 4.15 -6.60 6.19
C PRO A 208 4.57 -5.77 7.40
N TYR A 209 4.26 -4.49 7.41
CA TYR A 209 4.58 -3.59 8.52
C TYR A 209 3.34 -2.87 9.03
N LYS A 210 3.39 -2.40 10.28
CA LYS A 210 2.38 -1.57 10.93
C LYS A 210 3.04 -0.29 11.46
N LEU A 211 2.34 0.83 11.34
CA LEU A 211 2.82 2.10 11.89
C LEU A 211 2.85 2.00 13.43
N LYS A 212 4.00 2.35 14.01
CA LYS A 212 4.20 2.46 15.46
C LYS A 212 4.04 3.89 15.93
N SER A 213 4.68 4.82 15.23
CA SER A 213 4.62 6.26 15.53
C SER A 213 4.95 7.08 14.31
N PHE A 214 4.45 8.31 14.31
CA PHE A 214 4.78 9.32 13.32
C PHE A 214 4.84 10.70 13.99
N SER A 215 5.85 11.47 13.61
CA SER A 215 5.87 12.92 13.81
C SER A 215 6.55 13.59 12.61
N LYS A 216 6.22 14.85 12.34
CA LYS A 216 6.83 15.58 11.22
C LYS A 216 8.34 15.79 11.40
N THR A 217 8.82 15.82 12.64
CA THR A 217 10.23 16.05 12.96
C THR A 217 11.06 14.77 12.96
N GLU A 218 10.49 13.64 13.42
CA GLU A 218 11.22 12.38 13.56
C GLU A 218 10.95 11.41 12.41
N GLY A 219 9.87 11.64 11.66
CA GLY A 219 9.42 10.76 10.60
C GLY A 219 8.51 9.63 11.08
N ALA A 220 8.48 8.52 10.36
CA ALA A 220 7.65 7.36 10.64
C ALA A 220 8.50 6.19 11.17
N SER A 221 8.03 5.56 12.23
CA SER A 221 8.55 4.29 12.74
C SER A 221 7.52 3.19 12.48
N LEU A 222 7.96 2.11 11.84
CA LEU A 222 7.12 0.96 11.54
C LEU A 222 7.76 -0.29 12.18
N ASP A 223 6.93 -1.08 12.85
CA ASP A 223 7.30 -2.39 13.34
C ASP A 223 6.74 -3.46 12.39
N ARG A 224 7.37 -4.62 12.35
CA ARG A 224 6.86 -5.77 11.59
C ARG A 224 5.44 -6.11 12.05
N ASN A 225 4.57 -6.43 11.10
CA ASN A 225 3.21 -6.88 11.39
C ASN A 225 3.23 -8.40 11.66
N GLU A 226 3.00 -8.79 12.89
CA GLU A 226 2.98 -10.19 13.33
C GLU A 226 1.83 -11.01 12.73
N ASN A 227 0.80 -10.36 12.18
CA ASN A 227 -0.31 -11.02 11.49
C ASN A 227 -0.05 -11.25 10.00
N PHE A 228 1.07 -10.73 9.48
CA PHE A 228 1.45 -10.91 8.08
C PHE A 228 2.19 -12.25 7.90
N GLU A 229 1.70 -13.09 6.99
CA GLU A 229 2.33 -14.35 6.63
C GLU A 229 3.37 -14.12 5.52
N ALA A 230 4.63 -13.92 5.91
CA ALA A 230 5.75 -13.81 4.99
C ALA A 230 6.19 -15.20 4.51
N LYS A 231 6.63 -15.29 3.25
CA LYS A 231 7.37 -16.48 2.78
C LYS A 231 8.77 -16.49 3.42
N ASP A 232 9.37 -17.69 3.49
CA ASP A 232 10.71 -17.84 4.03
C ASP A 232 11.70 -16.89 3.33
N GLY A 233 12.45 -16.14 4.13
CA GLY A 233 13.44 -15.17 3.65
C GLY A 233 12.88 -13.78 3.30
N GLU A 234 11.56 -13.60 3.29
CA GLU A 234 10.94 -12.28 3.06
C GLU A 234 10.81 -11.49 4.38
N TYR A 235 10.88 -10.16 4.28
CA TYR A 235 10.60 -9.21 5.38
C TYR A 235 11.36 -9.52 6.69
N GLN A 236 12.67 -9.81 6.59
CA GLN A 236 13.54 -10.13 7.73
C GLN A 236 13.77 -8.94 8.67
N ILE A 237 13.58 -7.72 8.19
CA ILE A 237 13.77 -6.49 8.95
C ILE A 237 12.63 -6.35 9.96
N SER A 238 12.97 -6.21 11.24
CA SER A 238 12.00 -6.09 12.32
C SER A 238 11.42 -4.68 12.46
N LYS A 239 12.19 -3.65 12.04
CA LYS A 239 11.80 -2.24 12.17
C LYS A 239 12.25 -1.43 10.96
N ILE A 240 11.38 -0.53 10.48
CA ILE A 240 11.71 0.48 9.46
C ILE A 240 11.54 1.86 10.08
N MET A 241 12.59 2.69 9.93
CA MET A 241 12.54 4.11 10.27
C MET A 241 12.59 4.90 8.96
N ILE A 242 11.59 5.73 8.71
CA ILE A 242 11.57 6.64 7.55
C ILE A 242 11.71 8.05 8.09
N LYS A 243 12.79 8.72 7.77
CA LYS A 243 13.09 10.07 8.27
C LYS A 243 13.45 11.04 7.16
N LYS A 244 13.31 12.32 7.42
CA LYS A 244 13.83 13.35 6.51
C LYS A 244 15.35 13.36 6.54
N THR A 245 15.98 13.49 5.39
CA THR A 245 17.40 13.79 5.20
C THR A 245 17.57 15.01 4.32
N GLU A 246 18.72 15.69 4.41
CA GLU A 246 19.00 16.86 3.61
C GLU A 246 19.87 16.48 2.40
N THR A 247 19.56 17.06 1.24
CA THR A 247 20.32 16.82 -0.02
C THR A 247 21.81 17.13 0.08
N SER A 248 22.19 17.96 1.03
CA SER A 248 23.59 18.34 1.30
C SER A 248 24.34 17.34 2.17
N THR A 249 23.66 16.50 2.94
CA THR A 249 24.25 15.58 3.93
C THR A 249 24.02 14.11 3.61
N GLU A 250 23.14 13.80 2.67
CA GLU A 250 22.68 12.43 2.36
C GLU A 250 23.79 11.40 2.18
N ILE A 251 24.85 11.76 1.42
CA ILE A 251 25.99 10.88 1.17
C ILE A 251 26.75 10.59 2.46
N LYS A 252 26.98 11.61 3.28
CA LYS A 252 27.61 11.44 4.61
C LYS A 252 26.76 10.60 5.54
N GLU A 253 25.45 10.75 5.49
CA GLU A 253 24.52 9.95 6.29
C GLU A 253 24.53 8.48 5.89
N LEU A 254 24.67 8.17 4.57
CA LEU A 254 24.89 6.82 4.08
C LEU A 254 26.26 6.26 4.48
N GLU A 255 27.33 7.05 4.33
CA GLU A 255 28.71 6.63 4.64
C GLU A 255 28.90 6.32 6.13
N ASN A 256 28.32 7.13 7.01
CA ASN A 256 28.43 6.94 8.46
C ASN A 256 27.36 5.98 9.05
N GLY A 257 26.44 5.47 8.22
CA GLY A 257 25.40 4.53 8.61
C GLY A 257 24.23 5.13 9.39
N THR A 258 24.08 6.46 9.39
CA THR A 258 22.90 7.14 9.98
C THR A 258 21.64 6.85 9.17
N VAL A 259 21.80 6.62 7.86
CA VAL A 259 20.78 6.16 6.91
C VAL A 259 21.33 4.94 6.19
N ASP A 260 20.51 3.91 6.02
CA ASP A 260 20.89 2.68 5.31
C ASP A 260 20.50 2.71 3.84
N TYR A 261 19.46 3.49 3.49
CA TYR A 261 18.91 3.55 2.14
C TYR A 261 18.31 4.93 1.86
N ILE A 262 18.58 5.47 0.68
CA ILE A 262 17.97 6.69 0.15
C ILE A 262 17.40 6.36 -1.22
N PRO A 263 16.07 6.41 -1.42
CA PRO A 263 15.45 6.23 -2.72
C PRO A 263 15.63 7.49 -3.59
N ASP A 264 15.41 7.33 -4.89
CA ASP A 264 15.23 8.43 -5.86
C ASP A 264 16.41 9.41 -6.00
N VAL A 265 17.64 8.95 -5.76
CA VAL A 265 18.85 9.74 -6.04
C VAL A 265 19.06 9.80 -7.54
N VAL A 266 18.82 10.97 -8.15
CA VAL A 266 18.93 11.20 -9.60
C VAL A 266 20.22 11.96 -10.01
N ASP A 267 20.99 12.45 -9.05
CA ASP A 267 22.26 13.16 -9.31
C ASP A 267 23.39 12.16 -9.64
N ALA A 268 23.81 12.16 -10.89
CA ALA A 268 24.86 11.26 -11.39
C ALA A 268 26.20 11.41 -10.63
N ASN A 269 26.55 12.61 -10.16
CA ASN A 269 27.78 12.83 -9.39
C ASN A 269 27.70 12.16 -8.03
N LYS A 270 26.54 12.23 -7.37
CA LYS A 270 26.30 11.57 -6.09
C LYS A 270 26.29 10.05 -6.23
N ILE A 271 25.63 9.53 -7.27
CA ILE A 271 25.64 8.09 -7.58
C ILE A 271 27.08 7.59 -7.76
N ASN A 272 27.90 8.32 -8.54
CA ASN A 272 29.30 7.96 -8.77
C ASN A 272 30.15 8.03 -7.50
N THR A 273 29.81 8.89 -6.53
CA THR A 273 30.54 8.99 -5.25
C THR A 273 30.27 7.76 -4.39
N VAL A 274 29.04 7.29 -4.32
CA VAL A 274 28.63 6.11 -3.52
C VAL A 274 29.08 4.80 -4.17
N ALA A 275 29.24 4.76 -5.51
CA ALA A 275 29.64 3.57 -6.25
C ALA A 275 31.16 3.26 -6.14
N LYS A 276 31.98 4.17 -5.61
CA LYS A 276 33.43 3.99 -5.35
C LYS A 276 33.65 3.35 -4.00
#